data_3c507f13f50e97065268c05a179efd8e
#
_entry.id   3c507f13f50e97065268c05a179efd8e
#
_cell.length_a   1.000
_cell.length_b   1.000
_cell.length_c   1.000
_cell.angle_alpha   90.00
_cell.angle_beta   90.00
_cell.angle_gamma   90.00
#
_symmetry.space_group_name_H-M   'P 1'
#
loop_
_entity.id
_entity.type
_entity.pdbx_description
1 polymer ?
#
loop_
_entity_poly.entity_id
_entity_poly.type
_entity_poly.pdbx_seq_one_letter_code
_entity_poly.pdbx_strand_id
1 'polypeptide(L)'
;MTKSEQIAHLYAQNVVPTYAQSMVLVKGKGTRVWDADGRVYLDFISGIATLNTGHCHPKVVAAVRDQAATLMHVSNLFYTEIQARLAEKLAGLAGGGKCFFCNSGAEANEALIKLARLYGKDKGRFEIISMVNSFHGRTLASLAATGQTKYQAGFEPMPQGFVQAPFNDLAAVKALVTDKTAAILVEAVQGEGGIIPAETAFLRGLRALCDEKGILLLCDEVQCGLGRTGRWFGFQNAGVQPDAFSLAKALGGGLPMGAIVAAPKVADVFQPGKHASTFGGNPVAAAAALAMLNVIEDENLLARAAEAGARFKAGLETLVGKYEHVKAVRGVGLMVGLVLDQPAKALVEALRGMGLIALATAETVVRFLPPLTVKDTEIDEALEIIEDAVAEAHGVERPHDDEEG
;
A
#
# COMPACT_ATOMS: atom_id res chain seq x y z
N MET A 1 13.23 5.94 34.50
CA MET A 1 12.71 5.94 33.12
C MET A 1 13.21 4.70 32.41
N THR A 2 12.32 3.93 31.83
CA THR A 2 12.66 2.81 30.93
C THR A 2 13.34 3.34 29.67
N LYS A 3 13.92 2.44 28.88
CA LYS A 3 14.51 2.82 27.59
C LYS A 3 13.44 3.40 26.64
N SER A 4 12.25 2.83 26.64
CA SER A 4 11.10 3.33 25.87
C SER A 4 10.70 4.74 26.28
N GLU A 5 10.62 5.04 27.58
CA GLU A 5 10.30 6.39 28.09
C GLU A 5 11.35 7.42 27.70
N GLN A 6 12.63 7.07 27.75
CA GLN A 6 13.73 7.96 27.32
C GLN A 6 13.62 8.30 25.83
N ILE A 7 13.37 7.30 24.96
CA ILE A 7 13.23 7.50 23.51
C ILE A 7 11.97 8.31 23.20
N ALA A 8 10.83 8.01 23.85
CA ALA A 8 9.59 8.75 23.70
C ALA A 8 9.77 10.24 24.06
N HIS A 9 10.54 10.52 25.13
CA HIS A 9 10.86 11.89 25.55
C HIS A 9 11.68 12.63 24.47
N LEU A 10 12.70 11.97 23.88
CA LEU A 10 13.48 12.55 22.78
C LEU A 10 12.62 12.85 21.56
N TYR A 11 11.67 11.96 21.23
CA TYR A 11 10.71 12.19 20.15
C TYR A 11 9.84 13.40 20.41
N ALA A 12 9.27 13.50 21.61
CA ALA A 12 8.39 14.62 21.98
C ALA A 12 9.11 15.98 21.92
N GLN A 13 10.41 16.00 22.16
CA GLN A 13 11.20 17.23 22.10
C GLN A 13 11.70 17.61 20.72
N ASN A 14 11.92 16.64 19.80
CA ASN A 14 12.72 16.88 18.60
C ASN A 14 12.01 16.49 17.29
N VAL A 15 10.89 15.77 17.33
CA VAL A 15 10.16 15.32 16.14
C VAL A 15 8.78 15.99 16.08
N VAL A 16 8.45 16.58 14.92
CA VAL A 16 7.14 17.20 14.72
C VAL A 16 6.03 16.16 14.92
N PRO A 17 5.01 16.42 15.75
CA PRO A 17 4.01 15.42 16.16
C PRO A 17 2.94 15.17 15.08
N THR A 18 3.36 14.69 13.90
CA THR A 18 2.45 14.34 12.79
C THR A 18 1.81 12.96 12.95
N TYR A 19 2.31 12.16 13.88
CA TYR A 19 1.79 10.83 14.24
C TYR A 19 1.64 10.69 15.75
N ALA A 20 0.66 9.91 16.18
CA ALA A 20 0.55 9.44 17.57
C ALA A 20 1.31 8.11 17.70
N GLN A 21 2.60 8.18 18.09
CA GLN A 21 3.42 6.99 18.32
C GLN A 21 2.93 6.25 19.57
N SER A 22 3.00 4.90 19.54
CA SER A 22 2.49 4.05 20.62
C SER A 22 3.52 3.13 21.26
N MET A 23 4.65 2.89 20.61
CA MET A 23 5.70 1.99 21.10
C MET A 23 7.07 2.31 20.46
N VAL A 24 8.13 1.83 21.09
CA VAL A 24 9.50 1.98 20.61
C VAL A 24 10.02 0.64 20.10
N LEU A 25 10.01 0.44 18.77
CA LEU A 25 10.52 -0.77 18.14
C LEU A 25 12.01 -0.64 17.84
N VAL A 26 12.80 -1.67 18.12
CA VAL A 26 14.26 -1.67 18.01
C VAL A 26 14.82 -2.80 17.15
N LYS A 27 14.01 -3.82 16.82
CA LYS A 27 14.45 -4.98 16.03
C LYS A 27 13.28 -5.55 15.25
N GLY A 28 13.54 -6.08 14.06
CA GLY A 28 12.58 -6.82 13.25
C GLY A 28 13.24 -8.02 12.57
N LYS A 29 12.50 -9.13 12.43
CA LYS A 29 12.90 -10.33 11.69
C LYS A 29 11.66 -11.07 11.19
N GLY A 30 11.52 -11.23 9.87
CA GLY A 30 10.34 -11.88 9.28
C GLY A 30 9.06 -11.15 9.67
N THR A 31 8.12 -11.85 10.27
CA THR A 31 6.82 -11.30 10.73
C THR A 31 6.88 -10.73 12.16
N ARG A 32 8.03 -10.76 12.83
CA ARG A 32 8.14 -10.35 14.24
C ARG A 32 8.97 -9.08 14.43
N VAL A 33 8.55 -8.27 15.41
CA VAL A 33 9.28 -7.09 15.87
C VAL A 33 9.43 -7.14 17.39
N TRP A 34 10.44 -6.42 17.88
CA TRP A 34 10.76 -6.31 19.32
C TRP A 34 10.75 -4.85 19.72
N ASP A 35 10.14 -4.56 20.86
CA ASP A 35 10.23 -3.24 21.47
C ASP A 35 11.54 -3.06 22.27
N ALA A 36 11.76 -1.84 22.76
CA ALA A 36 12.94 -1.49 23.51
C ALA A 36 13.01 -2.14 24.91
N ASP A 37 11.89 -2.67 25.39
CA ASP A 37 11.76 -3.33 26.70
C ASP A 37 11.80 -4.87 26.54
N GLY A 38 12.01 -5.36 25.31
CA GLY A 38 12.25 -6.78 24.98
C GLY A 38 11.01 -7.60 24.64
N ARG A 39 9.82 -6.98 24.62
CA ARG A 39 8.59 -7.67 24.24
C ARG A 39 8.55 -7.93 22.74
N VAL A 40 8.01 -9.08 22.35
CA VAL A 40 7.87 -9.53 20.96
C VAL A 40 6.44 -9.33 20.50
N TYR A 41 6.28 -8.93 19.23
CA TYR A 41 4.98 -8.76 18.59
C TYR A 41 4.98 -9.42 17.22
N LEU A 42 3.83 -9.99 16.82
CA LEU A 42 3.52 -10.26 15.41
C LEU A 42 3.20 -8.94 14.72
N ASP A 43 3.91 -8.62 13.65
CA ASP A 43 3.67 -7.41 12.86
C ASP A 43 2.77 -7.74 11.66
N PHE A 44 1.47 -7.53 11.84
CA PHE A 44 0.47 -7.69 10.79
C PHE A 44 0.13 -6.38 10.07
N ILE A 45 1.08 -5.41 10.09
CA ILE A 45 1.01 -4.18 9.28
C ILE A 45 2.20 -4.02 8.35
N SER A 46 3.34 -4.67 8.62
CA SER A 46 4.55 -4.66 7.79
C SER A 46 4.96 -3.25 7.33
N GLY A 47 4.91 -2.25 8.24
CA GLY A 47 5.16 -0.85 7.87
C GLY A 47 4.12 -0.29 6.88
N ILE A 48 2.87 -0.68 7.00
CA ILE A 48 1.75 -0.35 6.09
C ILE A 48 2.01 -0.92 4.68
N ALA A 49 2.15 -2.25 4.58
CA ALA A 49 2.47 -3.01 3.36
C ALA A 49 3.80 -2.59 2.70
N THR A 50 4.78 -2.17 3.48
CA THR A 50 6.12 -1.79 2.98
C THR A 50 7.09 -2.98 2.97
N LEU A 51 6.95 -3.90 3.92
CA LEU A 51 7.85 -5.04 4.08
C LEU A 51 7.19 -6.35 3.60
N ASN A 52 6.90 -6.44 2.30
CA ASN A 52 6.25 -7.62 1.72
C ASN A 52 7.09 -8.89 1.91
N THR A 53 8.41 -8.81 1.96
CA THR A 53 9.31 -9.95 2.24
C THR A 53 9.62 -10.12 3.73
N GLY A 54 8.95 -9.36 4.60
CA GLY A 54 9.21 -9.36 6.05
C GLY A 54 10.40 -8.49 6.45
N HIS A 55 10.55 -8.32 7.77
CA HIS A 55 11.64 -7.54 8.33
C HIS A 55 12.99 -8.20 8.07
N CYS A 56 13.96 -7.40 7.61
CA CYS A 56 15.36 -7.78 7.44
C CYS A 56 15.56 -9.08 6.65
N HIS A 57 14.86 -9.23 5.52
CA HIS A 57 15.02 -10.40 4.66
C HIS A 57 16.48 -10.55 4.22
N PRO A 58 17.14 -11.73 4.39
CA PRO A 58 18.58 -11.88 4.18
C PRO A 58 19.07 -11.47 2.79
N LYS A 59 18.34 -11.84 1.73
CA LYS A 59 18.70 -11.47 0.35
C LYS A 59 18.60 -9.95 0.12
N VAL A 60 17.59 -9.29 0.69
CA VAL A 60 17.42 -7.83 0.58
C VAL A 60 18.52 -7.09 1.35
N VAL A 61 18.80 -7.52 2.60
CA VAL A 61 19.87 -6.94 3.43
C VAL A 61 21.22 -7.09 2.75
N ALA A 62 21.53 -8.26 2.17
CA ALA A 62 22.79 -8.48 1.46
C ALA A 62 22.91 -7.53 0.26
N ALA A 63 21.86 -7.41 -0.58
CA ALA A 63 21.89 -6.52 -1.74
C ALA A 63 22.09 -5.06 -1.35
N VAL A 64 21.43 -4.59 -0.28
CA VAL A 64 21.60 -3.23 0.26
C VAL A 64 23.04 -2.99 0.71
N ARG A 65 23.59 -3.91 1.51
CA ARG A 65 24.97 -3.82 2.04
C ARG A 65 26.00 -3.76 0.90
N ASP A 66 25.89 -4.65 -0.06
CA ASP A 66 26.86 -4.81 -1.15
C ASP A 66 26.78 -3.61 -2.11
N GLN A 67 25.58 -3.11 -2.40
CA GLN A 67 25.40 -1.93 -3.23
C GLN A 67 25.86 -0.64 -2.50
N ALA A 68 25.60 -0.53 -1.21
CA ALA A 68 26.08 0.63 -0.42
C ALA A 68 27.59 0.73 -0.37
N ALA A 69 28.31 -0.41 -0.43
CA ALA A 69 29.75 -0.47 -0.53
C ALA A 69 30.29 -0.19 -1.96
N THR A 70 29.43 -0.23 -2.98
CA THR A 70 29.83 -0.10 -4.40
C THR A 70 29.56 1.31 -4.94
N LEU A 71 28.30 1.75 -4.88
CA LEU A 71 27.87 3.05 -5.41
C LEU A 71 26.53 3.44 -4.78
N MET A 72 26.51 4.54 -4.02
CA MET A 72 25.30 4.97 -3.31
C MET A 72 24.41 5.88 -4.15
N HIS A 73 24.98 6.87 -4.86
CA HIS A 73 24.22 7.90 -5.55
C HIS A 73 25.01 8.59 -6.65
N VAL A 74 24.38 8.81 -7.80
CA VAL A 74 24.90 9.62 -8.91
C VAL A 74 23.85 10.52 -9.55
N SER A 75 22.70 10.69 -8.90
CA SER A 75 21.50 11.32 -9.47
C SER A 75 20.99 10.58 -10.74
N ASN A 76 20.19 11.24 -11.56
CA ASN A 76 19.68 10.72 -12.83
C ASN A 76 20.38 11.38 -14.05
N LEU A 77 21.60 11.88 -13.83
CA LEU A 77 22.45 12.44 -14.90
C LEU A 77 23.30 11.37 -15.58
N PHE A 78 23.47 10.21 -14.95
CA PHE A 78 24.28 9.11 -15.44
C PHE A 78 23.49 7.80 -15.41
N TYR A 79 23.82 6.88 -16.29
CA TYR A 79 23.27 5.54 -16.31
C TYR A 79 23.86 4.70 -15.18
N THR A 80 23.01 3.91 -14.53
CA THR A 80 23.42 2.86 -13.58
C THR A 80 22.80 1.53 -14.00
N GLU A 81 23.59 0.46 -13.98
CA GLU A 81 23.10 -0.85 -14.42
C GLU A 81 21.94 -1.33 -13.54
N ILE A 82 22.04 -1.16 -12.20
CA ILE A 82 21.02 -1.64 -11.26
C ILE A 82 19.66 -0.99 -11.49
N GLN A 83 19.61 0.32 -11.80
CA GLN A 83 18.37 1.03 -12.14
C GLN A 83 17.78 0.53 -13.45
N ALA A 84 18.62 0.29 -14.47
CA ALA A 84 18.18 -0.23 -15.76
C ALA A 84 17.60 -1.65 -15.63
N ARG A 85 18.24 -2.53 -14.85
CA ARG A 85 17.75 -3.88 -14.55
C ARG A 85 16.42 -3.87 -13.80
N LEU A 86 16.27 -2.96 -12.83
CA LEU A 86 15.01 -2.79 -12.13
C LEU A 86 13.89 -2.32 -13.07
N ALA A 87 14.17 -1.35 -13.94
CA ALA A 87 13.22 -0.86 -14.93
C ALA A 87 12.79 -1.96 -15.92
N GLU A 88 13.76 -2.74 -16.43
CA GLU A 88 13.51 -3.90 -17.28
C GLU A 88 12.57 -4.91 -16.62
N LYS A 89 12.85 -5.25 -15.34
CA LYS A 89 12.01 -6.20 -14.59
C LYS A 89 10.60 -5.67 -14.37
N LEU A 90 10.44 -4.44 -13.90
CA LEU A 90 9.12 -3.84 -13.66
C LEU A 90 8.31 -3.70 -14.96
N ALA A 91 8.93 -3.25 -16.03
CA ALA A 91 8.30 -3.17 -17.35
C ALA A 91 7.88 -4.56 -17.85
N GLY A 92 8.74 -5.58 -17.69
CA GLY A 92 8.41 -6.97 -18.04
C GLY A 92 7.18 -7.50 -17.29
N LEU A 93 7.10 -7.28 -15.99
CA LEU A 93 5.95 -7.66 -15.14
C LEU A 93 4.65 -6.93 -15.52
N ALA A 94 4.77 -5.72 -16.07
CA ALA A 94 3.66 -4.88 -16.52
C ALA A 94 3.21 -5.14 -17.97
N GLY A 95 3.87 -6.04 -18.69
CA GLY A 95 3.57 -6.28 -20.12
C GLY A 95 4.21 -5.27 -21.07
N GLY A 96 5.26 -4.57 -20.63
CA GLY A 96 6.02 -3.57 -21.38
C GLY A 96 5.88 -2.15 -20.85
N GLY A 97 6.60 -1.22 -21.50
CA GLY A 97 6.55 0.20 -21.14
C GLY A 97 7.86 0.74 -20.56
N LYS A 98 7.78 1.88 -19.86
CA LYS A 98 8.94 2.54 -19.25
C LYS A 98 8.66 2.98 -17.81
N CYS A 99 9.71 3.00 -17.00
CA CYS A 99 9.63 3.43 -15.61
C CYS A 99 10.20 4.83 -15.42
N PHE A 100 9.56 5.61 -14.54
CA PHE A 100 10.17 6.77 -13.89
C PHE A 100 10.25 6.46 -12.41
N PHE A 101 11.40 6.75 -11.77
CA PHE A 101 11.64 6.49 -10.36
C PHE A 101 11.61 7.77 -9.53
N CYS A 102 11.08 7.67 -8.31
CA CYS A 102 11.02 8.71 -7.30
C CYS A 102 11.20 8.08 -5.90
N ASN A 103 10.78 8.74 -4.81
CA ASN A 103 11.13 8.33 -3.45
C ASN A 103 9.93 7.92 -2.59
N SER A 104 8.71 8.19 -3.05
CA SER A 104 7.49 7.97 -2.28
C SER A 104 6.28 7.70 -3.17
N GLY A 105 5.19 7.19 -2.58
CA GLY A 105 3.91 7.04 -3.26
C GLY A 105 3.27 8.38 -3.66
N ALA A 106 3.45 9.42 -2.83
CA ALA A 106 2.96 10.75 -3.17
C ALA A 106 3.66 11.31 -4.43
N GLU A 107 5.00 11.19 -4.51
CA GLU A 107 5.76 11.60 -5.71
C GLU A 107 5.37 10.76 -6.94
N ALA A 108 5.13 9.46 -6.78
CA ALA A 108 4.67 8.60 -7.86
C ALA A 108 3.29 9.02 -8.38
N ASN A 109 2.35 9.34 -7.50
CA ASN A 109 1.03 9.84 -7.88
C ASN A 109 1.10 11.26 -8.49
N GLU A 110 1.97 12.15 -7.99
CA GLU A 110 2.27 13.43 -8.65
C GLU A 110 2.77 13.22 -10.08
N ALA A 111 3.63 12.21 -10.30
CA ALA A 111 4.10 11.86 -11.64
C ALA A 111 2.95 11.36 -12.54
N LEU A 112 2.03 10.53 -12.04
CA LEU A 112 0.83 10.09 -12.77
C LEU A 112 -0.06 11.27 -13.15
N ILE A 113 -0.34 12.19 -12.20
CA ILE A 113 -1.13 13.40 -12.43
C ILE A 113 -0.48 14.27 -13.51
N LYS A 114 0.83 14.49 -13.42
CA LYS A 114 1.58 15.27 -14.41
C LYS A 114 1.61 14.59 -15.77
N LEU A 115 1.75 13.26 -15.81
CA LEU A 115 1.69 12.47 -17.05
C LEU A 115 0.35 12.68 -17.75
N ALA A 116 -0.76 12.54 -17.02
CA ALA A 116 -2.11 12.72 -17.56
C ALA A 116 -2.35 14.13 -18.07
N ARG A 117 -1.94 15.14 -17.33
CA ARG A 117 -2.08 16.55 -17.75
C ARG A 117 -1.23 16.85 -18.99
N LEU A 118 -0.02 16.32 -19.08
CA LEU A 118 0.85 16.49 -20.23
C LEU A 118 0.30 15.76 -21.47
N TYR A 119 -0.23 14.53 -21.30
CA TYR A 119 -0.91 13.78 -22.36
C TYR A 119 -2.16 14.50 -22.88
N GLY A 120 -2.94 15.12 -22.00
CA GLY A 120 -4.16 15.85 -22.35
C GLY A 120 -3.97 17.26 -22.86
N LYS A 121 -2.74 17.82 -22.78
CA LYS A 121 -2.45 19.25 -22.99
C LYS A 121 -3.01 19.82 -24.27
N ASP A 122 -2.74 19.17 -25.39
CA ASP A 122 -3.12 19.68 -26.73
C ASP A 122 -4.64 19.64 -26.98
N LYS A 123 -5.38 18.91 -26.12
CA LYS A 123 -6.85 18.83 -26.11
C LYS A 123 -7.47 19.66 -25.00
N GLY A 124 -6.70 20.46 -24.26
CA GLY A 124 -7.17 21.24 -23.12
C GLY A 124 -7.64 20.40 -21.91
N ARG A 125 -7.21 19.13 -21.83
CA ARG A 125 -7.60 18.16 -20.81
C ARG A 125 -6.61 18.19 -19.64
N PHE A 126 -7.12 18.36 -18.41
CA PHE A 126 -6.28 18.45 -17.22
C PHE A 126 -6.98 17.91 -15.95
N GLU A 127 -8.29 17.62 -16.03
CA GLU A 127 -9.06 17.14 -14.90
C GLU A 127 -8.78 15.65 -14.64
N ILE A 128 -8.66 15.30 -13.36
CA ILE A 128 -8.50 13.93 -12.87
C ILE A 128 -9.73 13.56 -12.06
N ILE A 129 -10.40 12.48 -12.44
CA ILE A 129 -11.44 11.86 -11.64
C ILE A 129 -10.79 10.84 -10.72
N SER A 130 -10.95 10.99 -9.40
CA SER A 130 -10.56 10.01 -8.39
C SER A 130 -11.76 9.49 -7.63
N MET A 131 -11.58 8.65 -6.62
CA MET A 131 -12.69 8.02 -5.93
C MET A 131 -12.86 8.59 -4.51
N VAL A 132 -14.10 8.71 -4.07
CA VAL A 132 -14.44 9.00 -2.66
C VAL A 132 -13.79 7.93 -1.77
N ASN A 133 -13.28 8.34 -0.60
CA ASN A 133 -12.52 7.53 0.35
C ASN A 133 -11.16 7.03 -0.15
N SER A 134 -10.70 7.42 -1.34
CA SER A 134 -9.34 7.10 -1.81
C SER A 134 -8.25 7.79 -0.99
N PHE A 135 -7.02 7.30 -1.13
CA PHE A 135 -5.84 7.93 -0.56
C PHE A 135 -4.67 7.88 -1.54
N HIS A 136 -4.21 9.04 -2.01
CA HIS A 136 -3.17 9.12 -3.05
C HIS A 136 -1.91 9.86 -2.60
N GLY A 137 -1.86 10.38 -1.36
CA GLY A 137 -0.68 11.02 -0.80
C GLY A 137 -0.96 12.30 -0.02
N ARG A 138 0.13 12.97 0.39
CA ARG A 138 0.10 14.17 1.24
C ARG A 138 0.73 15.42 0.61
N THR A 139 1.26 15.34 -0.61
CA THR A 139 1.62 16.53 -1.40
C THR A 139 0.35 17.18 -1.95
N LEU A 140 0.38 18.48 -2.26
CA LEU A 140 -0.85 19.22 -2.54
C LEU A 140 -1.69 18.64 -3.69
N ALA A 141 -1.10 18.19 -4.81
CA ALA A 141 -1.90 17.62 -5.90
C ALA A 141 -2.36 16.19 -5.57
N SER A 142 -1.53 15.34 -4.95
CA SER A 142 -1.96 14.02 -4.49
C SER A 142 -3.02 14.10 -3.37
N LEU A 143 -2.95 15.16 -2.53
CA LEU A 143 -3.94 15.46 -1.52
C LEU A 143 -5.28 15.92 -2.14
N ALA A 144 -5.22 16.75 -3.19
CA ALA A 144 -6.41 17.14 -3.95
C ALA A 144 -7.09 15.97 -4.66
N ALA A 145 -6.28 14.98 -5.12
CA ALA A 145 -6.80 13.72 -5.67
C ALA A 145 -7.37 12.78 -4.61
N THR A 146 -6.95 12.90 -3.34
CA THR A 146 -7.41 12.07 -2.22
C THR A 146 -8.87 12.39 -1.87
N GLY A 147 -9.76 11.40 -1.99
CA GLY A 147 -11.21 11.56 -1.78
C GLY A 147 -11.65 11.58 -0.31
N GLN A 148 -10.86 12.18 0.58
CA GLN A 148 -11.12 12.30 2.01
C GLN A 148 -10.88 13.73 2.48
N THR A 149 -11.95 14.50 2.57
CA THR A 149 -11.91 15.95 2.92
C THR A 149 -11.25 16.25 4.26
N LYS A 150 -11.32 15.31 5.22
CA LYS A 150 -10.65 15.45 6.53
C LYS A 150 -9.14 15.68 6.42
N TYR A 151 -8.51 15.18 5.35
CA TYR A 151 -7.07 15.36 5.13
C TYR A 151 -6.73 16.67 4.41
N GLN A 152 -7.71 17.28 3.73
CA GLN A 152 -7.56 18.54 3.01
C GLN A 152 -7.77 19.76 3.92
N ALA A 153 -8.55 19.57 4.99
CA ALA A 153 -8.92 20.64 5.92
C ALA A 153 -7.69 21.37 6.49
N GLY A 154 -7.62 22.68 6.31
CA GLY A 154 -6.52 23.55 6.75
C GLY A 154 -5.38 23.74 5.72
N PHE A 155 -5.49 23.09 4.53
CA PHE A 155 -4.50 23.23 3.45
C PHE A 155 -5.06 23.89 2.18
N GLU A 156 -6.26 24.45 2.27
CA GLU A 156 -6.90 25.15 1.15
C GLU A 156 -6.20 26.49 0.80
N PRO A 157 -6.23 26.90 -0.46
CA PRO A 157 -6.97 26.32 -1.57
C PRO A 157 -6.26 25.11 -2.18
N MET A 158 -7.02 24.04 -2.49
CA MET A 158 -6.50 22.86 -3.19
C MET A 158 -6.21 23.16 -4.66
N PRO A 159 -5.21 22.50 -5.28
CA PRO A 159 -5.02 22.53 -6.72
C PRO A 159 -6.30 22.17 -7.47
N GLN A 160 -6.61 22.93 -8.52
CA GLN A 160 -7.81 22.73 -9.34
C GLN A 160 -7.69 21.54 -10.29
N GLY A 161 -8.83 21.01 -10.74
CA GLY A 161 -8.93 19.96 -11.72
C GLY A 161 -8.98 18.55 -11.11
N PHE A 162 -9.54 18.44 -9.89
CA PHE A 162 -9.82 17.15 -9.24
C PHE A 162 -11.30 17.07 -8.88
N VAL A 163 -11.91 15.94 -9.24
CA VAL A 163 -13.29 15.60 -8.88
C VAL A 163 -13.36 14.18 -8.36
N GLN A 164 -14.26 13.89 -7.41
CA GLN A 164 -14.37 12.58 -6.80
C GLN A 164 -15.72 11.94 -7.17
N ALA A 165 -15.68 10.65 -7.57
CA ALA A 165 -16.84 9.80 -7.80
C ALA A 165 -17.00 8.78 -6.67
N PRO A 166 -18.21 8.29 -6.36
CA PRO A 166 -18.38 7.13 -5.52
C PRO A 166 -17.61 5.92 -6.06
N PHE A 167 -16.94 5.19 -5.18
CA PHE A 167 -16.21 3.98 -5.55
C PHE A 167 -17.17 2.84 -5.90
N ASN A 168 -16.86 2.03 -6.89
CA ASN A 168 -17.71 0.97 -7.44
C ASN A 168 -19.03 1.47 -8.11
N ASP A 169 -19.14 2.76 -8.42
CA ASP A 169 -20.25 3.33 -9.18
C ASP A 169 -19.80 3.87 -10.54
N LEU A 170 -19.85 3.00 -11.56
CA LEU A 170 -19.46 3.35 -12.92
C LEU A 170 -20.38 4.43 -13.54
N ALA A 171 -21.66 4.46 -13.15
CA ALA A 171 -22.60 5.45 -13.68
C ALA A 171 -22.26 6.85 -13.19
N ALA A 172 -21.92 6.99 -11.90
CA ALA A 172 -21.45 8.25 -11.33
C ALA A 172 -20.15 8.72 -11.97
N VAL A 173 -19.18 7.81 -12.21
CA VAL A 173 -17.95 8.15 -12.92
C VAL A 173 -18.24 8.67 -14.33
N LYS A 174 -19.10 7.97 -15.10
CA LYS A 174 -19.51 8.40 -16.45
C LYS A 174 -20.11 9.80 -16.48
N ALA A 175 -20.94 10.14 -15.47
CA ALA A 175 -21.60 11.44 -15.38
C ALA A 175 -20.61 12.58 -15.11
N LEU A 176 -19.44 12.31 -14.52
CA LEU A 176 -18.40 13.31 -14.22
C LEU A 176 -17.41 13.52 -15.37
N VAL A 177 -17.40 12.65 -16.40
CA VAL A 177 -16.49 12.83 -17.54
C VAL A 177 -16.91 14.03 -18.37
N THR A 178 -15.98 14.97 -18.55
CA THR A 178 -16.14 16.17 -19.36
C THR A 178 -15.11 16.24 -20.48
N ASP A 179 -15.18 17.23 -21.34
CA ASP A 179 -14.17 17.49 -22.37
C ASP A 179 -12.80 17.87 -21.77
N LYS A 180 -12.77 18.27 -20.48
CA LYS A 180 -11.56 18.60 -19.75
C LYS A 180 -10.94 17.39 -19.03
N THR A 181 -11.62 16.26 -18.96
CA THR A 181 -11.13 15.08 -18.28
C THR A 181 -9.92 14.50 -19.01
N ALA A 182 -8.79 14.38 -18.29
CA ALA A 182 -7.54 13.79 -18.79
C ALA A 182 -7.40 12.32 -18.38
N ALA A 183 -7.81 11.96 -17.16
CA ALA A 183 -7.64 10.60 -16.63
C ALA A 183 -8.63 10.29 -15.51
N ILE A 184 -8.76 8.98 -15.24
CA ILE A 184 -9.37 8.42 -14.04
C ILE A 184 -8.25 7.78 -13.23
N LEU A 185 -8.14 8.12 -11.92
CA LEU A 185 -7.18 7.56 -10.97
C LEU A 185 -7.93 6.68 -9.97
N VAL A 186 -7.53 5.41 -9.84
CA VAL A 186 -8.24 4.43 -9.00
C VAL A 186 -7.26 3.50 -8.29
N GLU A 187 -7.61 3.07 -7.07
CA GLU A 187 -6.96 1.96 -6.36
C GLU A 187 -7.69 0.66 -6.71
N ALA A 188 -6.95 -0.44 -6.95
CA ALA A 188 -7.59 -1.76 -7.13
C ALA A 188 -8.20 -2.28 -5.81
N VAL A 189 -7.66 -1.85 -4.67
CA VAL A 189 -8.26 -2.02 -3.34
C VAL A 189 -8.03 -0.72 -2.58
N GLN A 190 -9.08 -0.03 -2.16
CA GLN A 190 -8.95 1.14 -1.30
C GLN A 190 -8.41 0.76 0.06
N GLY A 191 -7.15 1.11 0.34
CA GLY A 191 -6.48 0.76 1.58
C GLY A 191 -6.97 1.56 2.77
N GLU A 192 -6.92 2.88 2.67
CA GLU A 192 -7.33 3.81 3.72
C GLU A 192 -8.85 4.00 3.77
N GLY A 193 -9.57 3.63 2.72
CA GLY A 193 -11.03 3.65 2.64
C GLY A 193 -11.73 2.46 3.33
N GLY A 194 -10.99 1.55 3.99
CA GLY A 194 -11.57 0.43 4.74
C GLY A 194 -11.43 -0.94 4.07
N ILE A 195 -10.35 -1.14 3.34
CA ILE A 195 -10.03 -2.39 2.63
C ILE A 195 -11.19 -2.79 1.69
N ILE A 196 -11.53 -1.91 0.79
CA ILE A 196 -12.64 -2.13 -0.16
C ILE A 196 -12.06 -2.52 -1.52
N PRO A 197 -12.24 -3.78 -1.98
CA PRO A 197 -11.86 -4.17 -3.33
C PRO A 197 -12.71 -3.47 -4.39
N ALA A 198 -12.08 -3.08 -5.49
CA ALA A 198 -12.81 -2.71 -6.69
C ALA A 198 -13.50 -3.93 -7.29
N GLU A 199 -14.75 -3.78 -7.64
CA GLU A 199 -15.50 -4.81 -8.39
C GLU A 199 -14.87 -5.00 -9.77
N THR A 200 -14.74 -6.26 -10.21
CA THR A 200 -14.20 -6.58 -11.54
C THR A 200 -14.95 -5.85 -12.66
N ALA A 201 -16.27 -5.78 -12.56
CA ALA A 201 -17.14 -5.08 -13.52
C ALA A 201 -16.84 -3.57 -13.54
N PHE A 202 -16.58 -2.97 -12.37
CA PHE A 202 -16.24 -1.55 -12.24
C PHE A 202 -14.91 -1.25 -12.93
N LEU A 203 -13.82 -1.96 -12.60
CA LEU A 203 -12.51 -1.73 -13.22
C LEU A 203 -12.52 -1.95 -14.73
N ARG A 204 -13.20 -3.00 -15.21
CA ARG A 204 -13.39 -3.24 -16.66
C ARG A 204 -14.22 -2.14 -17.31
N GLY A 205 -15.25 -1.66 -16.63
CA GLY A 205 -16.07 -0.54 -17.07
C GLY A 205 -15.27 0.77 -17.16
N LEU A 206 -14.38 1.04 -16.19
CA LEU A 206 -13.48 2.19 -16.24
C LEU A 206 -12.50 2.09 -17.44
N ARG A 207 -11.95 0.90 -17.71
CA ARG A 207 -11.06 0.71 -18.86
C ARG A 207 -11.78 0.99 -20.18
N ALA A 208 -12.97 0.40 -20.34
CA ALA A 208 -13.80 0.62 -21.54
C ALA A 208 -14.18 2.11 -21.71
N LEU A 209 -14.56 2.78 -20.63
CA LEU A 209 -14.88 4.21 -20.63
C LEU A 209 -13.66 5.05 -21.04
N CYS A 210 -12.49 4.75 -20.50
CA CYS A 210 -11.26 5.48 -20.83
C CYS A 210 -10.89 5.29 -22.32
N ASP A 211 -11.07 4.08 -22.85
CA ASP A 211 -10.81 3.79 -24.26
C ASP A 211 -11.79 4.54 -25.17
N GLU A 212 -13.10 4.53 -24.85
CA GLU A 212 -14.16 5.24 -25.58
C GLU A 212 -13.89 6.76 -25.62
N LYS A 213 -13.52 7.35 -24.50
CA LYS A 213 -13.33 8.81 -24.36
C LYS A 213 -11.91 9.27 -24.74
N GLY A 214 -10.98 8.34 -24.99
CA GLY A 214 -9.57 8.66 -25.27
C GLY A 214 -8.89 9.41 -24.12
N ILE A 215 -9.20 9.03 -22.86
CA ILE A 215 -8.58 9.49 -21.63
C ILE A 215 -7.77 8.36 -20.98
N LEU A 216 -6.95 8.65 -19.97
CA LEU A 216 -6.10 7.65 -19.36
C LEU A 216 -6.79 6.94 -18.17
N LEU A 217 -6.58 5.64 -18.06
CA LEU A 217 -6.81 4.89 -16.83
C LEU A 217 -5.49 4.79 -16.06
N LEU A 218 -5.47 5.36 -14.86
CA LEU A 218 -4.33 5.34 -13.95
C LEU A 218 -4.68 4.50 -12.72
N CYS A 219 -3.78 3.58 -12.34
CA CYS A 219 -3.95 2.78 -11.14
C CYS A 219 -2.94 3.18 -10.07
N ASP A 220 -3.43 3.40 -8.85
CA ASP A 220 -2.58 3.53 -7.67
C ASP A 220 -2.36 2.13 -7.06
N GLU A 221 -1.17 1.58 -7.30
CA GLU A 221 -0.72 0.28 -6.81
C GLU A 221 0.23 0.40 -5.59
N VAL A 222 0.29 1.57 -4.99
CA VAL A 222 1.19 1.87 -3.87
C VAL A 222 0.97 0.94 -2.68
N GLN A 223 -0.26 0.54 -2.40
CA GLN A 223 -0.55 -0.37 -1.29
C GLN A 223 -0.91 -1.79 -1.75
N CYS A 224 -1.65 -1.95 -2.84
CA CYS A 224 -2.17 -3.24 -3.31
C CYS A 224 -1.24 -3.98 -4.29
N GLY A 225 -0.18 -3.34 -4.79
CA GLY A 225 0.76 -3.94 -5.72
C GLY A 225 1.80 -4.87 -5.09
N LEU A 226 2.69 -5.36 -5.93
CA LEU A 226 3.89 -6.14 -5.57
C LEU A 226 3.59 -7.39 -4.73
N GLY A 227 2.59 -8.16 -5.17
CA GLY A 227 2.25 -9.46 -4.58
C GLY A 227 1.17 -9.40 -3.51
N ARG A 228 0.82 -8.23 -2.97
CA ARG A 228 -0.10 -8.07 -1.83
C ARG A 228 -1.46 -8.75 -2.03
N THR A 229 -1.99 -8.70 -3.25
CA THR A 229 -3.30 -9.27 -3.62
C THR A 229 -3.22 -10.69 -4.22
N GLY A 230 -2.05 -11.35 -4.18
CA GLY A 230 -1.81 -12.64 -4.82
C GLY A 230 -1.48 -12.54 -6.32
N ARG A 231 -1.37 -11.34 -6.86
CA ARG A 231 -0.90 -11.01 -8.20
C ARG A 231 0.20 -9.97 -8.10
N TRP A 232 1.01 -9.78 -9.15
CA TRP A 232 2.02 -8.72 -9.16
C TRP A 232 1.39 -7.35 -8.91
N PHE A 233 0.25 -7.07 -9.55
CA PHE A 233 -0.49 -5.83 -9.40
C PHE A 233 -1.97 -6.11 -9.16
N GLY A 234 -2.61 -5.29 -8.34
CA GLY A 234 -4.01 -5.46 -7.94
C GLY A 234 -4.97 -5.41 -9.13
N PHE A 235 -4.74 -4.55 -10.12
CA PHE A 235 -5.56 -4.46 -11.33
C PHE A 235 -5.61 -5.76 -12.15
N GLN A 236 -4.60 -6.64 -12.03
CA GLN A 236 -4.54 -7.93 -12.72
C GLN A 236 -5.64 -8.89 -12.25
N ASN A 237 -6.17 -8.72 -11.03
CA ASN A 237 -7.30 -9.52 -10.55
C ASN A 237 -8.58 -9.30 -11.38
N ALA A 238 -8.74 -8.13 -11.98
CA ALA A 238 -9.85 -7.82 -12.88
C ALA A 238 -9.52 -8.09 -14.37
N GLY A 239 -8.28 -8.49 -14.69
CA GLY A 239 -7.82 -8.64 -16.06
C GLY A 239 -7.77 -7.31 -16.84
N VAL A 240 -7.51 -6.21 -16.14
CA VAL A 240 -7.42 -4.85 -16.72
C VAL A 240 -5.95 -4.46 -16.88
N GLN A 241 -5.64 -3.72 -17.93
CA GLN A 241 -4.35 -3.08 -18.14
C GLN A 241 -4.52 -1.57 -18.09
N PRO A 242 -3.95 -0.84 -17.11
CA PRO A 242 -3.96 0.61 -17.08
C PRO A 242 -2.98 1.23 -18.09
N ASP A 243 -3.17 2.50 -18.41
CA ASP A 243 -2.22 3.26 -19.24
C ASP A 243 -0.94 3.60 -18.45
N ALA A 244 -1.04 3.80 -17.14
CA ALA A 244 0.09 3.90 -16.22
C ALA A 244 -0.35 3.56 -14.80
N PHE A 245 0.60 3.21 -13.93
CA PHE A 245 0.32 2.96 -12.52
C PHE A 245 1.49 3.36 -11.63
N SER A 246 1.19 3.71 -10.38
CA SER A 246 2.17 4.07 -9.36
C SER A 246 2.54 2.89 -8.48
N LEU A 247 3.79 2.86 -8.04
CA LEU A 247 4.35 1.91 -7.07
C LEU A 247 5.11 2.68 -5.98
N ALA A 248 5.10 2.17 -4.76
CA ALA A 248 5.99 2.59 -3.68
C ALA A 248 6.00 1.53 -2.58
N LYS A 249 6.08 1.94 -1.31
CA LYS A 249 6.00 1.02 -0.15
C LYS A 249 6.89 -0.21 -0.34
N ALA A 250 6.30 -1.36 -0.67
CA ALA A 250 7.04 -2.61 -0.84
C ALA A 250 8.15 -2.53 -1.89
N LEU A 251 8.05 -1.63 -2.88
CA LEU A 251 9.03 -1.51 -3.96
C LEU A 251 10.46 -1.36 -3.41
N GLY A 252 10.65 -0.54 -2.38
CA GLY A 252 11.97 -0.30 -1.80
C GLY A 252 12.47 -1.39 -0.83
N GLY A 253 11.68 -2.44 -0.54
CA GLY A 253 12.06 -3.48 0.43
C GLY A 253 12.35 -2.95 1.84
N GLY A 254 11.76 -1.80 2.20
CA GLY A 254 11.98 -1.06 3.45
C GLY A 254 12.74 0.27 3.26
N LEU A 255 13.33 0.52 2.09
CA LEU A 255 13.95 1.81 1.74
C LEU A 255 12.95 2.73 1.01
N PRO A 256 13.08 4.06 1.15
CA PRO A 256 12.26 5.02 0.42
C PRO A 256 12.43 4.83 -1.10
N MET A 257 11.36 4.45 -1.79
CA MET A 257 11.32 4.32 -3.23
C MET A 257 9.88 4.42 -3.74
N GLY A 258 9.70 5.09 -4.85
CA GLY A 258 8.49 5.12 -5.64
C GLY A 258 8.82 4.99 -7.12
N ALA A 259 7.84 4.63 -7.91
CA ALA A 259 7.95 4.59 -9.36
C ALA A 259 6.58 4.77 -10.02
N ILE A 260 6.57 5.18 -11.27
CA ILE A 260 5.46 4.88 -12.18
C ILE A 260 5.95 3.92 -13.27
N VAL A 261 5.06 3.06 -13.72
CA VAL A 261 5.24 2.28 -14.94
C VAL A 261 4.22 2.80 -15.95
N ALA A 262 4.72 3.35 -17.04
CA ALA A 262 3.93 3.92 -18.14
C ALA A 262 3.88 2.91 -19.28
N ALA A 263 2.68 2.48 -19.68
CA ALA A 263 2.49 1.56 -20.80
C ALA A 263 3.04 2.16 -22.12
N PRO A 264 3.35 1.34 -23.15
CA PRO A 264 3.97 1.83 -24.39
C PRO A 264 3.26 3.03 -25.02
N LYS A 265 1.94 3.10 -24.94
CA LYS A 265 1.10 4.20 -25.45
C LYS A 265 1.47 5.58 -24.86
N VAL A 266 1.94 5.62 -23.61
CA VAL A 266 2.23 6.88 -22.90
C VAL A 266 3.67 6.94 -22.38
N ALA A 267 4.50 5.96 -22.68
CA ALA A 267 5.87 5.83 -22.18
C ALA A 267 6.79 7.00 -22.58
N ASP A 268 6.50 7.68 -23.68
CA ASP A 268 7.29 8.80 -24.22
C ASP A 268 6.61 10.17 -24.04
N VAL A 269 5.56 10.26 -23.22
CA VAL A 269 4.89 11.55 -22.90
C VAL A 269 5.83 12.47 -22.14
N PHE A 270 6.59 11.93 -21.16
CA PHE A 270 7.66 12.68 -20.52
C PHE A 270 8.90 12.74 -21.44
N GLN A 271 9.33 13.95 -21.69
CA GLN A 271 10.57 14.26 -22.42
C GLN A 271 11.59 14.90 -21.47
N PRO A 272 12.87 14.93 -21.77
CA PRO A 272 13.90 15.59 -20.96
C PRO A 272 13.46 17.00 -20.53
N GLY A 273 13.62 17.31 -19.24
CA GLY A 273 13.21 18.59 -18.63
C GLY A 273 11.76 18.71 -18.21
N LYS A 274 10.89 17.72 -18.48
CA LYS A 274 9.46 17.79 -18.10
C LYS A 274 9.20 17.31 -16.69
N HIS A 275 9.99 16.35 -16.20
CA HIS A 275 9.91 15.84 -14.84
C HIS A 275 11.28 15.30 -14.41
N ALA A 276 11.54 15.31 -13.08
CA ALA A 276 12.83 14.88 -12.56
C ALA A 276 12.70 14.43 -11.08
N SER A 277 13.68 13.69 -10.60
CA SER A 277 13.91 13.36 -9.20
C SER A 277 15.41 13.24 -8.98
N THR A 278 15.94 13.86 -7.93
CA THR A 278 17.37 13.76 -7.58
C THR A 278 17.71 12.34 -7.11
N PHE A 279 16.94 11.78 -6.18
CA PHE A 279 17.23 10.50 -5.54
C PHE A 279 16.44 9.32 -6.13
N GLY A 280 15.46 9.58 -6.98
CA GLY A 280 14.62 8.52 -7.56
C GLY A 280 15.43 7.48 -8.30
N GLY A 281 15.27 6.20 -7.94
CA GLY A 281 16.00 5.09 -8.53
C GLY A 281 17.48 5.03 -8.14
N ASN A 282 17.86 5.62 -6.99
CA ASN A 282 19.25 5.53 -6.52
C ASN A 282 19.70 4.06 -6.41
N PRO A 283 21.01 3.78 -6.62
CA PRO A 283 21.51 2.41 -6.68
C PRO A 283 21.17 1.54 -5.48
N VAL A 284 21.20 2.07 -4.26
CA VAL A 284 20.95 1.28 -3.03
C VAL A 284 19.48 0.87 -2.94
N ALA A 285 18.55 1.81 -3.17
CA ALA A 285 17.12 1.50 -3.19
C ALA A 285 16.75 0.59 -4.38
N ALA A 286 17.38 0.78 -5.55
CA ALA A 286 17.17 -0.07 -6.73
C ALA A 286 17.65 -1.51 -6.49
N ALA A 287 18.78 -1.70 -5.79
CA ALA A 287 19.28 -3.02 -5.41
C ALA A 287 18.34 -3.72 -4.42
N ALA A 288 17.83 -2.99 -3.42
CA ALA A 288 16.82 -3.52 -2.50
C ALA A 288 15.55 -3.93 -3.23
N ALA A 289 15.06 -3.08 -4.15
CA ALA A 289 13.86 -3.33 -4.95
C ALA A 289 14.03 -4.58 -5.82
N LEU A 290 15.13 -4.69 -6.54
CA LEU A 290 15.41 -5.85 -7.40
C LEU A 290 15.51 -7.14 -6.58
N ALA A 291 16.19 -7.10 -5.43
CA ALA A 291 16.28 -8.25 -4.52
C ALA A 291 14.90 -8.65 -3.98
N MET A 292 14.06 -7.69 -3.58
CA MET A 292 12.70 -7.92 -3.11
C MET A 292 11.84 -8.58 -4.20
N LEU A 293 11.89 -8.09 -5.44
CA LEU A 293 11.16 -8.68 -6.58
C LEU A 293 11.63 -10.12 -6.85
N ASN A 294 12.95 -10.38 -6.77
CA ASN A 294 13.50 -11.72 -6.93
C ASN A 294 13.03 -12.66 -5.81
N VAL A 295 12.98 -12.19 -4.56
CA VAL A 295 12.45 -12.99 -3.44
C VAL A 295 10.98 -13.37 -3.69
N ILE A 296 10.14 -12.43 -4.17
CA ILE A 296 8.73 -12.74 -4.47
C ILE A 296 8.62 -13.86 -5.51
N GLU A 297 9.47 -13.87 -6.56
CA GLU A 297 9.49 -14.93 -7.57
C GLU A 297 10.07 -16.24 -7.03
N ASP A 298 11.29 -16.19 -6.48
CA ASP A 298 12.05 -17.36 -6.04
C ASP A 298 11.30 -18.18 -4.97
N GLU A 299 10.57 -17.48 -4.09
CA GLU A 299 9.85 -18.08 -2.97
C GLU A 299 8.35 -18.26 -3.27
N ASN A 300 7.93 -18.03 -4.53
CA ASN A 300 6.53 -18.17 -4.99
C ASN A 300 5.52 -17.40 -4.12
N LEU A 301 5.88 -16.17 -3.70
CA LEU A 301 5.10 -15.43 -2.72
C LEU A 301 3.76 -14.91 -3.27
N LEU A 302 3.53 -14.89 -4.58
CA LEU A 302 2.22 -14.59 -5.15
C LEU A 302 1.19 -15.67 -4.79
N ALA A 303 1.53 -16.94 -5.01
CA ALA A 303 0.67 -18.06 -4.61
C ALA A 303 0.50 -18.10 -3.09
N ARG A 304 1.61 -17.93 -2.35
CA ARG A 304 1.56 -17.86 -0.89
C ARG A 304 0.62 -16.78 -0.37
N ALA A 305 0.65 -15.57 -0.95
CA ALA A 305 -0.24 -14.48 -0.55
C ALA A 305 -1.73 -14.78 -0.81
N ALA A 306 -2.03 -15.49 -1.89
CA ALA A 306 -3.40 -15.93 -2.17
C ALA A 306 -3.87 -17.01 -1.17
N GLU A 307 -3.06 -18.03 -0.92
CA GLU A 307 -3.36 -19.14 0.00
C GLU A 307 -3.47 -18.66 1.46
N ALA A 308 -2.44 -17.97 1.94
CA ALA A 308 -2.40 -17.41 3.29
C ALA A 308 -3.52 -16.40 3.53
N GLY A 309 -3.83 -15.56 2.52
CA GLY A 309 -4.94 -14.63 2.57
C GLY A 309 -6.29 -15.33 2.67
N ALA A 310 -6.51 -16.38 1.90
CA ALA A 310 -7.73 -17.19 1.98
C ALA A 310 -7.89 -17.86 3.35
N ARG A 311 -6.81 -18.48 3.90
CA ARG A 311 -6.79 -19.07 5.24
C ARG A 311 -7.12 -18.03 6.31
N PHE A 312 -6.43 -16.89 6.30
CA PHE A 312 -6.64 -15.84 7.29
C PHE A 312 -8.05 -15.26 7.24
N LYS A 313 -8.58 -15.00 6.03
CA LYS A 313 -9.97 -14.56 5.86
C LYS A 313 -10.98 -15.59 6.39
N ALA A 314 -10.82 -16.86 6.05
CA ALA A 314 -11.71 -17.91 6.53
C ALA A 314 -11.73 -17.98 8.08
N GLY A 315 -10.56 -17.85 8.73
CA GLY A 315 -10.48 -17.77 10.18
C GLY A 315 -11.22 -16.56 10.74
N LEU A 316 -11.03 -15.37 10.16
CA LEU A 316 -11.76 -14.17 10.59
C LEU A 316 -13.27 -14.25 10.32
N GLU A 317 -13.70 -14.92 9.25
CA GLU A 317 -15.12 -15.11 8.91
C GLU A 317 -15.87 -15.93 9.97
N THR A 318 -15.19 -16.79 10.73
CA THR A 318 -15.80 -17.52 11.86
C THR A 318 -16.27 -16.60 13.00
N LEU A 319 -15.70 -15.40 13.08
CA LEU A 319 -16.06 -14.40 14.09
C LEU A 319 -17.34 -13.62 13.72
N VAL A 320 -17.69 -13.59 12.41
CA VAL A 320 -18.90 -12.92 11.92
C VAL A 320 -20.13 -13.70 12.37
N GLY A 321 -21.05 -13.01 13.05
CA GLY A 321 -22.26 -13.62 13.62
C GLY A 321 -22.02 -14.37 14.95
N LYS A 322 -20.76 -14.74 15.28
CA LYS A 322 -20.39 -15.26 16.59
C LYS A 322 -20.29 -14.11 17.61
N TYR A 323 -19.76 -12.97 17.20
CA TYR A 323 -19.64 -11.77 18.03
C TYR A 323 -20.44 -10.62 17.39
N GLU A 324 -21.31 -9.99 18.20
CA GLU A 324 -22.32 -9.02 17.71
C GLU A 324 -21.70 -7.86 16.93
N HIS A 325 -20.56 -7.32 17.37
CA HIS A 325 -19.93 -6.15 16.74
C HIS A 325 -19.07 -6.48 15.51
N VAL A 326 -18.87 -7.76 15.19
CA VAL A 326 -18.14 -8.19 14.00
C VAL A 326 -19.10 -8.37 12.83
N LYS A 327 -19.01 -7.53 11.81
CA LYS A 327 -20.01 -7.45 10.72
C LYS A 327 -19.59 -8.14 9.44
N ALA A 328 -18.31 -8.06 9.06
CA ALA A 328 -17.83 -8.62 7.81
C ALA A 328 -16.30 -8.76 7.78
N VAL A 329 -15.80 -9.56 6.85
CA VAL A 329 -14.40 -9.60 6.46
C VAL A 329 -14.27 -9.16 5.01
N ARG A 330 -13.31 -8.27 4.72
CA ARG A 330 -13.05 -7.75 3.36
C ARG A 330 -11.62 -7.99 2.94
N GLY A 331 -11.35 -7.91 1.66
CA GLY A 331 -9.98 -7.87 1.14
C GLY A 331 -9.66 -8.92 0.10
N VAL A 332 -8.44 -8.83 -0.44
CA VAL A 332 -7.88 -9.72 -1.48
C VAL A 332 -6.45 -10.07 -1.09
N GLY A 333 -6.09 -11.35 -1.18
CA GLY A 333 -4.78 -11.84 -0.75
C GLY A 333 -4.52 -11.49 0.72
N LEU A 334 -3.33 -10.99 1.02
CA LEU A 334 -2.92 -10.56 2.36
C LEU A 334 -3.17 -9.05 2.62
N MET A 335 -4.18 -8.48 2.01
CA MET A 335 -4.74 -7.17 2.33
C MET A 335 -6.15 -7.38 2.87
N VAL A 336 -6.28 -7.50 4.20
CA VAL A 336 -7.50 -7.98 4.88
C VAL A 336 -7.99 -6.95 5.89
N GLY A 337 -9.32 -6.80 5.97
CA GLY A 337 -10.01 -5.92 6.93
C GLY A 337 -11.12 -6.67 7.67
N LEU A 338 -11.11 -6.59 8.99
CA LEU A 338 -12.22 -7.00 9.87
C LEU A 338 -13.10 -5.78 10.12
N VAL A 339 -14.36 -5.85 9.68
CA VAL A 339 -15.32 -4.74 9.76
C VAL A 339 -16.14 -4.84 11.03
N LEU A 340 -16.17 -3.75 11.78
CA LEU A 340 -16.95 -3.61 13.01
C LEU A 340 -18.09 -2.59 12.80
N ASP A 341 -19.10 -2.59 13.68
CA ASP A 341 -20.11 -1.52 13.79
C ASP A 341 -19.78 -0.46 14.84
N GLN A 342 -18.57 -0.52 15.38
CA GLN A 342 -18.03 0.40 16.40
C GLN A 342 -16.59 0.80 16.05
N PRO A 343 -16.03 1.86 16.68
CA PRO A 343 -14.67 2.29 16.42
C PRO A 343 -13.64 1.18 16.67
N ALA A 344 -12.83 0.86 15.65
CA ALA A 344 -11.82 -0.21 15.69
C ALA A 344 -10.62 0.08 16.61
N LYS A 345 -10.47 1.33 17.10
CA LYS A 345 -9.30 1.76 17.87
C LYS A 345 -9.10 0.94 19.14
N ALA A 346 -10.17 0.69 19.90
CA ALA A 346 -10.11 -0.07 21.15
C ALA A 346 -9.62 -1.50 20.91
N LEU A 347 -10.15 -2.18 19.88
CA LEU A 347 -9.71 -3.52 19.49
C LEU A 347 -8.23 -3.53 19.05
N VAL A 348 -7.79 -2.54 18.26
CA VAL A 348 -6.38 -2.43 17.87
C VAL A 348 -5.45 -2.25 19.08
N GLU A 349 -5.88 -1.51 20.09
CA GLU A 349 -5.13 -1.36 21.35
C GLU A 349 -5.08 -2.67 22.15
N ALA A 350 -6.17 -3.42 22.22
CA ALA A 350 -6.22 -4.74 22.87
C ALA A 350 -5.31 -5.75 22.14
N LEU A 351 -5.40 -5.85 20.81
CA LEU A 351 -4.52 -6.70 19.98
C LEU A 351 -3.04 -6.42 20.26
N ARG A 352 -2.67 -5.15 20.30
CA ARG A 352 -1.31 -4.74 20.64
C ARG A 352 -0.94 -5.15 22.07
N GLY A 353 -1.86 -5.01 23.00
CA GLY A 353 -1.74 -5.50 24.39
C GLY A 353 -1.46 -7.00 24.45
N MET A 354 -1.99 -7.78 23.54
CA MET A 354 -1.81 -9.24 23.42
C MET A 354 -0.64 -9.66 22.50
N GLY A 355 0.07 -8.72 21.86
CA GLY A 355 1.26 -9.00 21.07
C GLY A 355 1.05 -9.06 19.56
N LEU A 356 -0.08 -8.55 19.04
CA LEU A 356 -0.37 -8.44 17.61
C LEU A 356 -0.49 -6.98 17.21
N ILE A 357 0.29 -6.55 16.22
CA ILE A 357 0.23 -5.19 15.66
C ILE A 357 -0.71 -5.17 14.46
N ALA A 358 -1.79 -4.40 14.57
CA ALA A 358 -2.76 -4.11 13.52
C ALA A 358 -3.03 -2.60 13.47
N LEU A 359 -3.78 -2.11 12.48
CA LEU A 359 -4.16 -0.71 12.35
C LEU A 359 -5.66 -0.53 12.14
N ALA A 360 -6.23 0.50 12.76
CA ALA A 360 -7.57 0.96 12.40
C ALA A 360 -7.54 1.78 11.10
N THR A 361 -8.52 1.56 10.22
CA THR A 361 -8.78 2.38 9.02
C THR A 361 -10.27 2.60 8.86
N ALA A 362 -10.68 3.68 8.17
CA ALA A 362 -12.10 4.04 7.98
C ALA A 362 -12.94 3.96 9.27
N GLU A 363 -12.33 4.32 10.40
CA GLU A 363 -12.88 4.33 11.76
C GLU A 363 -13.28 2.95 12.32
N THR A 364 -13.97 2.10 11.55
CA THR A 364 -14.59 0.85 12.00
C THR A 364 -13.92 -0.41 11.45
N VAL A 365 -12.77 -0.32 10.80
CA VAL A 365 -12.11 -1.48 10.19
C VAL A 365 -10.74 -1.72 10.81
N VAL A 366 -10.50 -2.92 11.32
CA VAL A 366 -9.16 -3.38 11.68
C VAL A 366 -8.49 -3.93 10.43
N ARG A 367 -7.38 -3.30 10.04
CA ARG A 367 -6.61 -3.66 8.84
C ARG A 367 -5.40 -4.51 9.19
N PHE A 368 -5.25 -5.60 8.44
CA PHE A 368 -4.13 -6.53 8.52
C PHE A 368 -3.39 -6.59 7.18
N LEU A 369 -2.07 -6.44 7.25
CA LEU A 369 -1.15 -6.42 6.12
C LEU A 369 0.14 -7.21 6.47
N PRO A 370 0.05 -8.51 6.88
CA PRO A 370 1.24 -9.27 7.23
C PRO A 370 2.21 -9.38 6.04
N PRO A 371 3.49 -9.68 6.25
CA PRO A 371 4.40 -10.00 5.16
C PRO A 371 3.88 -11.15 4.30
N LEU A 372 4.23 -11.19 3.00
CA LEU A 372 3.85 -12.29 2.12
C LEU A 372 4.51 -13.62 2.54
N THR A 373 5.59 -13.53 3.32
CA THR A 373 6.33 -14.65 3.91
C THR A 373 5.73 -15.19 5.21
N VAL A 374 4.57 -14.66 5.63
CA VAL A 374 3.88 -15.11 6.86
C VAL A 374 3.63 -16.61 6.84
N LYS A 375 3.92 -17.31 7.95
CA LYS A 375 3.73 -18.74 8.09
C LYS A 375 2.31 -19.09 8.54
N ASP A 376 1.87 -20.32 8.29
CA ASP A 376 0.55 -20.78 8.75
C ASP A 376 0.44 -20.72 10.27
N THR A 377 1.49 -21.13 11.00
CA THR A 377 1.54 -21.03 12.47
C THR A 377 1.45 -19.59 12.99
N GLU A 378 1.97 -18.62 12.24
CA GLU A 378 1.85 -17.20 12.60
C GLU A 378 0.44 -16.63 12.28
N ILE A 379 -0.24 -17.20 11.28
CA ILE A 379 -1.64 -16.91 10.98
C ILE A 379 -2.53 -17.47 12.08
N ASP A 380 -2.29 -18.71 12.52
CA ASP A 380 -3.06 -19.36 13.57
C ASP A 380 -2.90 -18.61 14.91
N GLU A 381 -1.65 -18.27 15.29
CA GLU A 381 -1.35 -17.42 16.45
C GLU A 381 -2.08 -16.07 16.38
N ALA A 382 -2.09 -15.43 15.19
CA ALA A 382 -2.80 -14.16 15.02
C ALA A 382 -4.32 -14.31 15.15
N LEU A 383 -4.91 -15.39 14.62
CA LEU A 383 -6.35 -15.67 14.71
C LEU A 383 -6.77 -15.93 16.16
N GLU A 384 -5.98 -16.67 16.95
CA GLU A 384 -6.18 -16.87 18.37
C GLU A 384 -6.19 -15.54 19.12
N ILE A 385 -5.16 -14.70 18.93
CA ILE A 385 -5.08 -13.38 19.56
C ILE A 385 -6.26 -12.48 19.16
N ILE A 386 -6.69 -12.52 17.89
CA ILE A 386 -7.80 -11.71 17.42
C ILE A 386 -9.11 -12.17 18.06
N GLU A 387 -9.34 -13.46 18.12
CA GLU A 387 -10.55 -14.00 18.72
C GLU A 387 -10.61 -13.71 20.21
N ASP A 388 -9.50 -13.85 20.95
CA ASP A 388 -9.41 -13.52 22.37
C ASP A 388 -9.70 -12.03 22.63
N ALA A 389 -9.09 -11.14 21.84
CA ALA A 389 -9.33 -9.71 21.96
C ALA A 389 -10.78 -9.31 21.64
N VAL A 390 -11.40 -9.97 20.66
CA VAL A 390 -12.81 -9.76 20.32
C VAL A 390 -13.72 -10.30 21.42
N ALA A 391 -13.45 -11.49 21.97
CA ALA A 391 -14.20 -12.09 23.07
C ALA A 391 -14.13 -11.22 24.33
N GLU A 392 -12.95 -10.75 24.72
CA GLU A 392 -12.76 -9.87 25.87
C GLU A 392 -13.55 -8.56 25.71
N ALA A 393 -13.53 -7.97 24.53
CA ALA A 393 -14.31 -6.77 24.22
C ALA A 393 -15.85 -6.99 24.33
N HIS A 394 -16.32 -8.24 24.25
CA HIS A 394 -17.72 -8.63 24.41
C HIS A 394 -18.05 -9.15 25.81
N GLY A 395 -17.08 -9.13 26.77
CA GLY A 395 -17.27 -9.64 28.15
C GLY A 395 -17.46 -11.16 28.20
N VAL A 396 -16.99 -11.90 27.21
CA VAL A 396 -17.02 -13.36 27.15
C VAL A 396 -15.65 -13.88 27.55
N GLU A 397 -15.53 -14.44 28.77
CA GLU A 397 -14.33 -15.19 29.14
C GLU A 397 -14.31 -16.51 28.32
N ARG A 398 -13.27 -16.75 27.56
CA ARG A 398 -12.99 -18.09 27.02
C ARG A 398 -12.52 -18.99 28.15
N PRO A 399 -13.03 -20.20 28.29
CA PRO A 399 -12.35 -21.20 29.11
C PRO A 399 -10.95 -21.37 28.49
N HIS A 400 -9.90 -21.04 29.23
CA HIS A 400 -8.58 -21.53 28.91
C HIS A 400 -8.68 -23.07 28.92
N ASP A 401 -8.40 -23.71 27.80
CA ASP A 401 -8.14 -25.13 27.78
C ASP A 401 -6.87 -25.32 28.64
N ASP A 402 -7.07 -25.53 29.94
CA ASP A 402 -6.02 -26.02 30.80
C ASP A 402 -5.59 -27.36 30.22
N GLU A 403 -4.46 -27.39 29.54
CA GLU A 403 -3.77 -28.61 29.20
C GLU A 403 -3.41 -29.31 30.53
N GLU A 404 -4.35 -30.12 31.05
CA GLU A 404 -4.04 -31.15 31.99
C GLU A 404 -3.45 -32.35 31.24
N GLY A 405 -2.23 -32.75 31.60
CA GLY A 405 -1.69 -34.07 31.38
C GLY A 405 -0.32 -34.14 30.79
#